data_5522abb808fb94dab41d5c41b825ef6e
#
_entry.id   5522abb808fb94dab41d5c41b825ef6e
#
_cell.length_a   1.000
_cell.length_b   1.000
_cell.length_c   1.000
_cell.angle_alpha   90.00
_cell.angle_beta   90.00
_cell.angle_gamma   90.00
#
_symmetry.space_group_name_H-M   'P 1'
#
loop_
_entity.id
_entity.type
_entity.pdbx_description
1 polymer ?
#
loop_
_entity_poly.entity_id
_entity_poly.type
_entity_poly.pdbx_seq_one_letter_code
_entity_poly.pdbx_strand_id
1 'polypeptide(L)'
;MIKKKKLPEANIPTSSMADIAFLLLIFFLVATVIDVDTGIGLTLPEYIPPEEQETVKVDPDRMAAILINENGDVLLDSKPISVFQIKNTLKPRIEQKISLPKNKKLIVSIKTDRKTVYNTYVQALDQVKLAFFEVRDEYSNSQFGHKYNDLDEDQQDVVKEAVPIIISIAEPEVVKK
;
A
#
# COMPACT_ATOMS: atom_id res chain seq x y z
N MET A 1 -41.59 32.13 -64.17
CA MET A 1 -41.31 30.80 -63.55
C MET A 1 -39.85 30.71 -63.13
N ILE A 2 -39.57 30.74 -61.82
CA ILE A 2 -38.19 30.67 -61.29
C ILE A 2 -37.82 29.19 -61.16
N LYS A 3 -36.86 28.71 -61.96
CA LYS A 3 -36.32 27.35 -61.82
C LYS A 3 -35.51 27.24 -60.54
N LYS A 4 -36.00 26.46 -59.56
CA LYS A 4 -35.19 26.09 -58.36
C LYS A 4 -33.97 25.32 -58.81
N LYS A 5 -32.80 25.88 -58.53
CA LYS A 5 -31.48 25.20 -58.69
C LYS A 5 -31.39 24.08 -57.65
N LYS A 6 -31.35 22.82 -58.08
CA LYS A 6 -31.07 21.69 -57.16
C LYS A 6 -29.67 21.86 -56.62
N LEU A 7 -29.55 21.92 -55.29
CA LEU A 7 -28.26 21.87 -54.62
C LEU A 7 -27.65 20.49 -54.87
N PRO A 8 -26.33 20.39 -55.12
CA PRO A 8 -25.67 19.09 -55.24
C PRO A 8 -25.79 18.36 -53.89
N GLU A 9 -26.22 17.11 -53.94
CA GLU A 9 -26.16 16.20 -52.76
C GLU A 9 -24.71 16.06 -52.34
N ALA A 10 -24.42 16.40 -51.07
CA ALA A 10 -23.10 16.19 -50.50
C ALA A 10 -22.88 14.68 -50.32
N ASN A 11 -22.27 14.07 -51.29
CA ASN A 11 -21.88 12.65 -51.23
C ASN A 11 -20.60 12.54 -50.42
N ILE A 12 -20.72 12.23 -49.12
CA ILE A 12 -19.57 11.99 -48.25
C ILE A 12 -19.01 10.60 -48.59
N PRO A 13 -17.75 10.50 -49.06
CA PRO A 13 -17.17 9.21 -49.37
C PRO A 13 -17.14 8.30 -48.16
N THR A 14 -17.71 7.11 -48.27
CA THR A 14 -17.73 6.12 -47.17
C THR A 14 -16.32 5.75 -46.69
N SER A 15 -15.31 5.82 -47.56
CA SER A 15 -13.89 5.63 -47.19
C SER A 15 -13.39 6.69 -46.19
N SER A 16 -13.79 7.96 -46.35
CA SER A 16 -13.41 9.02 -45.42
C SER A 16 -14.06 8.84 -44.05
N MET A 17 -15.30 8.36 -44.01
CA MET A 17 -15.98 8.04 -42.73
C MET A 17 -15.32 6.84 -42.03
N ALA A 18 -14.90 5.83 -42.78
CA ALA A 18 -14.19 4.67 -42.24
C ALA A 18 -12.82 5.05 -41.67
N ASP A 19 -12.10 5.96 -42.32
CA ASP A 19 -10.80 6.44 -41.85
C ASP A 19 -10.95 7.24 -40.54
N ILE A 20 -11.92 8.13 -40.45
CA ILE A 20 -12.19 8.87 -39.20
C ILE A 20 -12.59 7.92 -38.07
N ALA A 21 -13.43 6.92 -38.35
CA ALA A 21 -13.85 5.94 -37.36
C ALA A 21 -12.64 5.11 -36.89
N PHE A 22 -11.73 4.74 -37.79
CA PHE A 22 -10.50 4.01 -37.47
C PHE A 22 -9.54 4.85 -36.63
N LEU A 23 -9.35 6.12 -36.99
CA LEU A 23 -8.50 7.04 -36.20
C LEU A 23 -9.06 7.28 -34.81
N LEU A 24 -10.39 7.43 -34.66
CA LEU A 24 -11.03 7.51 -33.35
C LEU A 24 -10.86 6.24 -32.55
N LEU A 25 -10.97 5.06 -33.18
CA LEU A 25 -10.75 3.79 -32.49
C LEU A 25 -9.32 3.70 -31.95
N ILE A 26 -8.31 4.02 -32.78
CA ILE A 26 -6.90 4.03 -32.34
C ILE A 26 -6.68 5.09 -31.26
N PHE A 27 -7.26 6.27 -31.41
CA PHE A 27 -7.18 7.33 -30.40
C PHE A 27 -7.72 6.87 -29.05
N PHE A 28 -8.91 6.25 -29.01
CA PHE A 28 -9.46 5.71 -27.78
C PHE A 28 -8.59 4.57 -27.21
N LEU A 29 -8.05 3.71 -28.06
CA LEU A 29 -7.18 2.61 -27.65
C LEU A 29 -5.87 3.11 -27.03
N VAL A 30 -5.28 4.17 -27.57
CA VAL A 30 -4.07 4.81 -27.02
C VAL A 30 -4.39 5.69 -25.83
N ALA A 31 -5.56 6.35 -25.79
CA ALA A 31 -6.00 7.21 -24.71
C ALA A 31 -6.48 6.42 -23.48
N THR A 32 -6.81 5.13 -23.59
CA THR A 32 -7.04 4.26 -22.44
C THR A 32 -5.69 3.91 -21.80
N VAL A 33 -5.15 4.83 -21.02
CA VAL A 33 -4.06 4.53 -20.12
C VAL A 33 -4.62 3.60 -19.05
N ILE A 34 -4.15 2.37 -19.01
CA ILE A 34 -4.36 1.50 -17.87
C ILE A 34 -3.51 2.14 -16.76
N ASP A 35 -4.18 2.90 -15.89
CA ASP A 35 -3.56 3.44 -14.68
C ASP A 35 -3.25 2.24 -13.78
N VAL A 36 -2.03 1.73 -13.90
CA VAL A 36 -1.54 0.73 -12.96
C VAL A 36 -1.23 1.51 -11.70
N ASP A 37 -2.05 1.33 -10.67
CA ASP A 37 -1.80 1.86 -9.33
C ASP A 37 -0.39 1.46 -8.88
N THR A 38 0.59 2.31 -9.14
CA THR A 38 1.99 2.13 -8.71
C THR A 38 2.20 2.61 -7.27
N GLY A 39 1.11 2.74 -6.51
CA GLY A 39 1.13 3.16 -5.12
C GLY A 39 1.32 2.01 -4.13
N ILE A 40 1.64 2.38 -2.90
CA ILE A 40 1.64 1.45 -1.77
C ILE A 40 0.18 1.20 -1.38
N GLY A 41 -0.35 0.03 -1.73
CA GLY A 41 -1.70 -0.37 -1.33
C GLY A 41 -1.83 -0.44 0.19
N LEU A 42 -2.64 0.44 0.76
CA LEU A 42 -3.02 0.43 2.17
C LEU A 42 -4.54 0.36 2.25
N THR A 43 -5.03 -0.66 2.92
CA THR A 43 -6.45 -0.73 3.25
C THR A 43 -6.68 0.13 4.50
N LEU A 44 -7.36 1.25 4.32
CA LEU A 44 -7.78 2.07 5.45
C LEU A 44 -8.93 1.38 6.17
N PRO A 45 -8.93 1.34 7.52
CA PRO A 45 -10.07 0.87 8.29
C PRO A 45 -11.28 1.80 8.08
N GLU A 46 -12.49 1.26 8.27
CA GLU A 46 -13.70 2.07 8.28
C GLU A 46 -13.61 3.19 9.33
N TYR A 47 -14.15 4.36 8.98
CA TYR A 47 -14.22 5.47 9.91
C TYR A 47 -15.17 5.13 11.05
N ILE A 48 -14.64 5.02 12.28
CA ILE A 48 -15.42 4.87 13.51
C ILE A 48 -15.49 6.23 14.18
N PRO A 49 -16.69 6.77 14.44
CA PRO A 49 -16.84 8.04 15.14
C PRO A 49 -16.12 8.02 16.50
N PRO A 50 -15.57 9.16 16.96
CA PRO A 50 -14.81 9.24 18.22
C PRO A 50 -15.58 8.75 19.45
N GLU A 51 -16.92 8.82 19.41
CA GLU A 51 -17.81 8.38 20.48
C GLU A 51 -17.91 6.85 20.61
N GLU A 52 -17.57 6.10 19.56
CA GLU A 52 -17.59 4.64 19.52
C GLU A 52 -16.17 4.03 19.55
N GLN A 53 -15.14 4.87 19.59
CA GLN A 53 -13.76 4.40 19.71
C GLN A 53 -13.51 3.89 21.13
N GLU A 54 -13.78 2.62 21.35
CA GLU A 54 -13.22 1.93 22.52
C GLU A 54 -11.69 2.05 22.44
N THR A 55 -11.08 2.68 23.43
CA THR A 55 -9.62 2.71 23.58
C THR A 55 -9.16 1.29 23.88
N VAL A 56 -8.96 0.51 22.85
CA VAL A 56 -8.35 -0.81 22.98
C VAL A 56 -6.93 -0.59 23.51
N LYS A 57 -6.74 -0.85 24.80
CA LYS A 57 -5.41 -0.85 25.41
C LYS A 57 -4.60 -1.95 24.74
N VAL A 58 -3.80 -1.57 23.75
CA VAL A 58 -2.87 -2.50 23.10
C VAL A 58 -1.74 -2.77 24.10
N ASP A 59 -1.49 -4.04 24.37
CA ASP A 59 -0.37 -4.47 25.22
C ASP A 59 0.95 -3.87 24.66
N PRO A 60 1.74 -3.15 25.45
CA PRO A 60 2.99 -2.54 25.01
C PRO A 60 3.95 -3.53 24.33
N ASP A 61 3.99 -4.78 24.80
CA ASP A 61 4.83 -5.83 24.20
C ASP A 61 4.41 -6.21 22.79
N ARG A 62 3.18 -5.88 22.43
CA ARG A 62 2.61 -6.17 21.12
C ARG A 62 2.88 -5.07 20.10
N MET A 63 3.24 -3.88 20.55
CA MET A 63 3.40 -2.72 19.68
C MET A 63 4.87 -2.40 19.44
N ALA A 64 5.21 -2.12 18.19
CA ALA A 64 6.46 -1.49 17.80
C ALA A 64 6.13 -0.07 17.30
N ALA A 65 6.50 0.93 18.09
CA ALA A 65 6.20 2.32 17.77
C ALA A 65 7.36 2.96 17.00
N ILE A 66 7.11 3.35 15.76
CA ILE A 66 8.04 4.09 14.90
C ILE A 66 7.59 5.54 14.87
N LEU A 67 8.46 6.44 15.30
CA LEU A 67 8.24 7.88 15.25
C LEU A 67 9.25 8.50 14.27
N ILE A 68 8.79 9.37 13.39
CA ILE A 68 9.63 10.06 12.41
C ILE A 68 9.41 11.55 12.58
N ASN A 69 10.47 12.29 12.87
CA ASN A 69 10.40 13.75 13.06
C ASN A 69 10.49 14.52 11.73
N GLU A 70 10.40 15.86 11.82
CA GLU A 70 10.53 16.75 10.66
C GLU A 70 11.90 16.67 9.98
N ASN A 71 12.97 16.33 10.71
CA ASN A 71 14.33 16.19 10.18
C ASN A 71 14.59 14.85 9.51
N GLY A 72 13.65 13.89 9.63
CA GLY A 72 13.82 12.54 9.13
C GLY A 72 14.52 11.60 10.09
N ASP A 73 14.73 11.98 11.36
CA ASP A 73 15.26 11.07 12.38
C ASP A 73 14.16 10.07 12.78
N VAL A 74 14.55 8.81 12.97
CA VAL A 74 13.65 7.73 13.28
C VAL A 74 13.91 7.22 14.69
N LEU A 75 12.83 7.06 15.45
CA LEU A 75 12.83 6.41 16.75
C LEU A 75 12.00 5.12 16.67
N LEU A 76 12.55 4.03 17.13
CA LEU A 76 11.80 2.78 17.36
C LEU A 76 11.72 2.52 18.86
N ASP A 77 10.52 2.49 19.41
CA ASP A 77 10.25 2.38 20.85
C ASP A 77 11.12 3.34 21.69
N SER A 78 11.15 4.61 21.25
CA SER A 78 11.91 5.71 21.87
C SER A 78 13.45 5.59 21.75
N LYS A 79 13.96 4.64 20.98
CA LYS A 79 15.40 4.51 20.71
C LYS A 79 15.72 5.02 19.32
N PRO A 80 16.71 5.90 19.15
CA PRO A 80 17.11 6.37 17.83
C PRO A 80 17.73 5.25 17.01
N ILE A 81 17.25 5.07 15.78
CA ILE A 81 17.77 4.09 14.83
C ILE A 81 17.86 4.67 13.43
N SER A 82 18.68 4.08 12.58
CA SER A 82 18.64 4.38 11.14
C SER A 82 17.42 3.75 10.49
N VAL A 83 16.85 4.40 9.48
CA VAL A 83 15.74 3.85 8.67
C VAL A 83 16.06 2.43 8.19
N PHE A 84 17.28 2.20 7.72
CA PHE A 84 17.73 0.89 7.21
C PHE A 84 17.88 -0.21 8.30
N GLN A 85 17.90 0.16 9.57
CA GLN A 85 17.95 -0.79 10.69
C GLN A 85 16.58 -1.26 11.13
N ILE A 86 15.49 -0.60 10.69
CA ILE A 86 14.12 -0.94 11.06
C ILE A 86 13.85 -2.42 10.76
N LYS A 87 14.14 -2.87 9.55
CA LYS A 87 13.94 -4.26 9.11
C LYS A 87 14.61 -5.25 10.06
N ASN A 88 15.91 -5.06 10.30
CA ASN A 88 16.70 -5.99 11.12
C ASN A 88 16.26 -6.02 12.59
N THR A 89 15.69 -4.91 13.09
CA THR A 89 15.18 -4.82 14.47
C THR A 89 13.79 -5.42 14.62
N LEU A 90 12.94 -5.28 13.58
CA LEU A 90 11.57 -5.81 13.61
C LEU A 90 11.51 -7.31 13.32
N LYS A 91 12.37 -7.83 12.45
CA LYS A 91 12.36 -9.22 12.02
C LYS A 91 12.32 -10.21 13.19
N PRO A 92 13.25 -10.20 14.17
CA PRO A 92 13.22 -11.15 15.29
C PRO A 92 11.97 -10.98 16.17
N ARG A 93 11.40 -9.77 16.26
CA ARG A 93 10.16 -9.53 17.02
C ARG A 93 8.94 -10.13 16.34
N ILE A 94 8.89 -10.11 15.00
CA ILE A 94 7.83 -10.75 14.21
C ILE A 94 7.94 -12.27 14.37
N GLU A 95 9.15 -12.83 14.22
CA GLU A 95 9.42 -14.27 14.34
C GLU A 95 8.97 -14.84 15.69
N GLN A 96 9.30 -14.17 16.79
CA GLN A 96 8.89 -14.58 18.15
C GLN A 96 7.38 -14.65 18.34
N LYS A 97 6.61 -13.97 17.48
CA LYS A 97 5.16 -13.89 17.60
C LYS A 97 4.41 -14.72 16.56
N ILE A 98 5.12 -15.48 15.72
CA ILE A 98 4.48 -16.31 14.66
C ILE A 98 3.51 -17.34 15.24
N SER A 99 3.90 -18.00 16.34
CA SER A 99 3.10 -19.05 16.98
C SER A 99 1.96 -18.51 17.86
N LEU A 100 1.91 -17.19 18.09
CA LEU A 100 0.91 -16.58 18.95
C LEU A 100 -0.42 -16.39 18.21
N PRO A 101 -1.56 -16.35 18.92
CA PRO A 101 -2.86 -16.08 18.31
C PRO A 101 -2.92 -14.66 17.73
N LYS A 102 -3.84 -14.43 16.79
CA LYS A 102 -3.97 -13.17 16.02
C LYS A 102 -4.00 -11.92 16.91
N ASN A 103 -4.66 -11.99 18.06
CA ASN A 103 -4.75 -10.88 19.02
C ASN A 103 -3.43 -10.59 19.78
N LYS A 104 -2.40 -11.41 19.64
CA LYS A 104 -1.05 -11.24 20.22
C LYS A 104 0.05 -11.04 19.20
N LYS A 105 -0.28 -10.98 17.91
CA LYS A 105 0.66 -10.67 16.82
C LYS A 105 1.21 -9.24 16.95
N LEU A 106 2.40 -9.01 16.37
CA LEU A 106 3.04 -7.69 16.38
C LEU A 106 2.21 -6.69 15.57
N ILE A 107 2.03 -5.50 16.13
CA ILE A 107 1.48 -4.33 15.46
C ILE A 107 2.60 -3.31 15.32
N VAL A 108 2.83 -2.81 14.13
CA VAL A 108 3.77 -1.73 13.88
C VAL A 108 2.98 -0.42 13.72
N SER A 109 3.18 0.52 14.64
CA SER A 109 2.57 1.84 14.58
C SER A 109 3.58 2.83 14.01
N ILE A 110 3.23 3.49 12.91
CA ILE A 110 4.06 4.53 12.30
C ILE A 110 3.40 5.89 12.54
N LYS A 111 4.11 6.78 13.22
CA LYS A 111 3.69 8.15 13.48
C LYS A 111 4.70 9.12 12.91
N THR A 112 4.24 10.10 12.16
CA THR A 112 5.08 11.11 11.52
C THR A 112 4.70 12.50 11.97
N ASP A 113 5.61 13.46 11.90
CA ASP A 113 5.27 14.88 11.98
C ASP A 113 4.67 15.34 10.63
N ARG A 114 3.83 16.38 10.66
CA ARG A 114 3.24 16.97 9.43
C ARG A 114 4.28 17.50 8.45
N LYS A 115 5.44 17.86 8.94
CA LYS A 115 6.55 18.41 8.15
C LYS A 115 7.57 17.34 7.74
N THR A 116 7.35 16.08 8.14
CA THR A 116 8.25 14.98 7.77
C THR A 116 8.38 14.88 6.26
N VAL A 117 9.60 14.72 5.77
CA VAL A 117 9.89 14.51 4.35
C VAL A 117 9.25 13.18 3.90
N TYR A 118 8.39 13.24 2.90
CA TYR A 118 7.64 12.09 2.39
C TYR A 118 8.54 10.90 2.05
N ASN A 119 9.71 11.13 1.48
CA ASN A 119 10.67 10.08 1.14
C ASN A 119 11.10 9.25 2.36
N THR A 120 11.36 9.90 3.52
CA THR A 120 11.75 9.19 4.75
C THR A 120 10.61 8.32 5.27
N TYR A 121 9.37 8.81 5.19
CA TYR A 121 8.18 8.04 5.54
C TYR A 121 8.03 6.79 4.67
N VAL A 122 8.16 6.96 3.35
CA VAL A 122 8.07 5.83 2.39
C VAL A 122 9.17 4.81 2.63
N GLN A 123 10.41 5.25 2.85
CA GLN A 123 11.52 4.36 3.17
C GLN A 123 11.29 3.58 4.47
N ALA A 124 10.77 4.23 5.51
CA ALA A 124 10.45 3.55 6.77
C ALA A 124 9.36 2.50 6.57
N LEU A 125 8.30 2.84 5.85
CA LEU A 125 7.20 1.92 5.53
C LEU A 125 7.69 0.72 4.70
N ASP A 126 8.58 0.96 3.74
CA ASP A 126 9.20 -0.08 2.93
C ASP A 126 10.03 -1.04 3.80
N GLN A 127 10.85 -0.52 4.70
CA GLN A 127 11.64 -1.34 5.62
C GLN A 127 10.75 -2.18 6.55
N VAL A 128 9.62 -1.64 7.01
CA VAL A 128 8.64 -2.40 7.79
C VAL A 128 8.03 -3.53 6.96
N LYS A 129 7.59 -3.25 5.74
CA LYS A 129 7.04 -4.28 4.83
C LYS A 129 8.06 -5.35 4.51
N LEU A 130 9.32 -4.97 4.22
CA LEU A 130 10.41 -5.90 3.96
C LEU A 130 10.65 -6.84 5.15
N ALA A 131 10.56 -6.35 6.39
CA ALA A 131 10.68 -7.21 7.57
C ALA A 131 9.61 -8.32 7.58
N PHE A 132 8.36 -7.96 7.29
CA PHE A 132 7.27 -8.94 7.24
C PHE A 132 7.42 -9.90 6.05
N PHE A 133 7.84 -9.42 4.88
CA PHE A 133 8.02 -10.27 3.70
C PHE A 133 9.17 -11.27 3.89
N GLU A 134 10.29 -10.85 4.47
CA GLU A 134 11.38 -11.78 4.78
C GLU A 134 10.93 -12.88 5.75
N VAL A 135 10.19 -12.53 6.81
CA VAL A 135 9.65 -13.52 7.74
C VAL A 135 8.62 -14.44 7.08
N ARG A 136 7.79 -13.93 6.17
CA ARG A 136 6.89 -14.77 5.37
C ARG A 136 7.64 -15.74 4.49
N ASP A 137 8.71 -15.29 3.81
CA ASP A 137 9.54 -16.14 2.97
C ASP A 137 10.23 -17.24 3.79
N GLU A 138 10.75 -16.92 4.96
CA GLU A 138 11.38 -17.90 5.86
C GLU A 138 10.36 -18.89 6.40
N TYR A 139 9.19 -18.41 6.83
CA TYR A 139 8.11 -19.27 7.31
C TYR A 139 7.59 -20.18 6.20
N SER A 140 7.32 -19.67 5.00
CA SER A 140 6.87 -20.44 3.86
C SER A 140 7.88 -21.48 3.42
N ASN A 141 9.16 -21.13 3.40
CA ASN A 141 10.22 -22.05 3.07
C ASN A 141 10.35 -23.18 4.11
N SER A 142 10.15 -22.89 5.40
CA SER A 142 10.16 -23.89 6.47
C SER A 142 8.96 -24.84 6.43
N GLN A 143 7.78 -24.37 5.99
CA GLN A 143 6.54 -25.16 5.98
C GLN A 143 6.31 -25.90 4.65
N PHE A 144 6.63 -25.25 3.53
CA PHE A 144 6.30 -25.71 2.19
C PHE A 144 7.50 -25.95 1.28
N GLY A 145 8.73 -25.55 1.70
CA GLY A 145 9.95 -25.69 0.91
C GLY A 145 10.10 -24.70 -0.24
N HIS A 146 9.19 -23.71 -0.35
CA HIS A 146 9.16 -22.69 -1.39
C HIS A 146 9.02 -21.29 -0.77
N LYS A 147 9.42 -20.25 -1.54
CA LYS A 147 9.19 -18.86 -1.13
C LYS A 147 7.71 -18.52 -1.21
N TYR A 148 7.31 -17.50 -0.46
CA TYR A 148 5.91 -17.06 -0.38
C TYR A 148 5.25 -16.78 -1.76
N ASN A 149 5.97 -16.15 -2.68
CA ASN A 149 5.44 -15.84 -4.01
C ASN A 149 5.30 -17.06 -4.94
N ASP A 150 5.95 -18.17 -4.63
CA ASP A 150 5.94 -19.41 -5.40
C ASP A 150 4.86 -20.39 -4.90
N LEU A 151 4.12 -20.02 -3.83
CA LEU A 151 3.07 -20.81 -3.22
C LEU A 151 1.73 -20.61 -3.96
N ASP A 152 0.86 -21.62 -3.89
CA ASP A 152 -0.54 -21.47 -4.30
C ASP A 152 -1.35 -20.57 -3.34
N GLU A 153 -2.57 -20.19 -3.72
CA GLU A 153 -3.40 -19.27 -2.94
C GLU A 153 -3.73 -19.79 -1.55
N ASP A 154 -4.06 -21.09 -1.42
CA ASP A 154 -4.38 -21.70 -0.14
C ASP A 154 -3.19 -21.69 0.82
N GLN A 155 -2.00 -22.02 0.32
CA GLN A 155 -0.75 -21.98 1.08
C GLN A 155 -0.37 -20.54 1.45
N GLN A 156 -0.55 -19.59 0.53
CA GLN A 156 -0.33 -18.17 0.83
C GLN A 156 -1.24 -17.65 1.94
N ASP A 157 -2.48 -18.09 1.99
CA ASP A 157 -3.41 -17.68 3.04
C ASP A 157 -3.01 -18.23 4.40
N VAL A 158 -2.52 -19.46 4.47
CA VAL A 158 -1.93 -20.02 5.71
C VAL A 158 -0.75 -19.15 6.18
N VAL A 159 0.13 -18.73 5.26
CA VAL A 159 1.26 -17.86 5.60
C VAL A 159 0.79 -16.45 6.03
N LYS A 160 -0.22 -15.88 5.37
CA LYS A 160 -0.80 -14.57 5.74
C LYS A 160 -1.43 -14.62 7.14
N GLU A 161 -2.07 -15.74 7.50
CA GLU A 161 -2.65 -15.92 8.83
C GLU A 161 -1.56 -16.08 9.90
N ALA A 162 -0.50 -16.83 9.60
CA ALA A 162 0.64 -17.00 10.50
C ALA A 162 1.43 -15.70 10.71
N VAL A 163 1.66 -14.93 9.64
CA VAL A 163 2.43 -13.69 9.62
C VAL A 163 1.59 -12.55 9.01
N PRO A 164 0.58 -12.05 9.71
CA PRO A 164 -0.22 -10.95 9.22
C PRO A 164 0.57 -9.64 9.26
N ILE A 165 0.46 -8.84 8.21
CA ILE A 165 1.04 -7.49 8.16
C ILE A 165 0.05 -6.53 8.83
N ILE A 166 0.34 -6.13 10.07
CA ILE A 166 -0.51 -5.23 10.83
C ILE A 166 0.25 -3.91 11.03
N ILE A 167 -0.06 -2.93 10.18
CA ILE A 167 0.54 -1.60 10.23
C ILE A 167 -0.57 -0.60 10.58
N SER A 168 -0.36 0.14 11.65
CA SER A 168 -1.22 1.26 12.05
C SER A 168 -0.52 2.57 11.70
N ILE A 169 -1.17 3.42 10.95
CA ILE A 169 -0.69 4.75 10.63
C ILE A 169 -1.45 5.72 11.53
N ALA A 170 -0.73 6.35 12.46
CA ALA A 170 -1.30 7.36 13.33
C ALA A 170 -1.33 8.72 12.62
N GLU A 171 -2.39 9.50 12.88
CA GLU A 171 -2.46 10.86 12.38
C GLU A 171 -1.27 11.70 12.88
N PRO A 172 -0.70 12.55 12.01
CA PRO A 172 0.42 13.41 12.40
C PRO A 172 -0.04 14.42 13.45
N GLU A 173 0.60 14.41 14.61
CA GLU A 173 0.36 15.42 15.63
C GLU A 173 1.12 16.70 15.32
N VAL A 174 0.48 17.84 15.58
CA VAL A 174 1.19 19.12 15.67
C VAL A 174 1.81 19.16 17.05
N VAL A 175 3.11 18.99 17.15
CA VAL A 175 3.83 19.24 18.38
C VAL A 175 3.73 20.74 18.66
N LYS A 176 2.83 21.14 19.58
CA LYS A 176 2.81 22.50 20.10
C LYS A 176 4.12 22.70 20.86
N LYS A 177 4.95 23.65 20.36
CA LYS A 177 6.11 24.16 21.10
C LYS A 177 5.65 24.85 22.36
#